data_77f8cb0665712bb51827b8e70748bd46
#
_entry.id   77f8cb0665712bb51827b8e70748bd46
#
_cell.length_a   1.000
_cell.length_b   1.000
_cell.length_c   1.000
_cell.angle_alpha   90.00
_cell.angle_beta   90.00
_cell.angle_gamma   90.00
#
_symmetry.space_group_name_H-M   'P 1'
#
loop_
_entity.id
_entity.type
_entity.pdbx_description
1 polymer ?
#
loop_
_entity_poly.entity_id
_entity_poly.type
_entity_poly.pdbx_seq_one_letter_code
_entity_poly.pdbx_strand_id
1 'polypeptide(L)'
;GVKVMGVVTHFANAEPSYLGDAPASVSRQLTRMGRLAHSATAACMANSAAILWHPEVGGDGVRAGVALYGVSPDSHISSEELGLIPAMTLSAKIIAVQEIAPGEAVGYGSRWIAKRPTRVGIVACGYADGYPRSMPDGSPTWVEGAIAPLVGAVSMDMLEIDITDIPSAGLGSRVELWGRHLPVNRVAAAAGTIGYELICALARRVPLQIKH
;
A
#
# COMPACT_ATOMS: atom_id res chain seq x y z
N GLY A 1 -43.08 8.95 -5.67
CA GLY A 1 -42.60 7.94 -4.70
C GLY A 1 -41.14 7.57 -4.97
N VAL A 2 -40.43 7.06 -3.99
CA VAL A 2 -39.05 6.54 -4.14
C VAL A 2 -39.13 5.11 -4.68
N LYS A 3 -38.33 4.79 -5.70
CA LYS A 3 -38.17 3.44 -6.22
C LYS A 3 -36.88 2.85 -5.67
N VAL A 4 -36.94 1.76 -4.88
CA VAL A 4 -35.74 1.03 -4.43
C VAL A 4 -35.22 0.19 -5.58
N MET A 5 -34.01 0.45 -6.06
CA MET A 5 -33.39 -0.24 -7.19
C MET A 5 -32.57 -1.46 -6.74
N GLY A 6 -32.10 -1.46 -5.51
CA GLY A 6 -31.29 -2.57 -5.00
C GLY A 6 -30.88 -2.40 -3.54
N VAL A 7 -30.19 -3.39 -3.02
CA VAL A 7 -29.61 -3.39 -1.69
C VAL A 7 -28.10 -3.51 -1.77
N VAL A 8 -27.40 -2.80 -0.88
CA VAL A 8 -25.94 -2.81 -0.78
C VAL A 8 -25.56 -3.04 0.68
N THR A 9 -24.55 -3.88 0.90
CA THR A 9 -23.84 -3.95 2.19
C THR A 9 -22.34 -3.87 1.96
N HIS A 10 -21.59 -3.67 3.02
CA HIS A 10 -20.13 -3.77 3.03
C HIS A 10 -19.71 -4.67 4.16
N PHE A 11 -19.09 -5.81 3.82
CA PHE A 11 -18.64 -6.78 4.82
C PHE A 11 -17.49 -6.20 5.64
N ALA A 12 -17.60 -6.32 6.94
CA ALA A 12 -16.61 -5.82 7.88
C ALA A 12 -15.44 -6.79 8.06
N ASN A 13 -15.67 -8.10 7.93
CA ASN A 13 -14.71 -9.16 8.23
C ASN A 13 -14.83 -10.25 7.14
N ALA A 14 -14.42 -9.92 5.92
CA ALA A 14 -14.43 -10.87 4.81
C ALA A 14 -13.04 -11.44 4.50
N GLU A 15 -11.99 -10.92 5.12
CA GLU A 15 -10.61 -11.39 5.01
C GLU A 15 -10.39 -12.65 5.83
N PRO A 16 -9.53 -13.62 5.37
CA PRO A 16 -9.21 -14.84 6.11
C PRO A 16 -8.70 -14.60 7.52
N SER A 17 -7.95 -13.55 7.77
CA SER A 17 -7.46 -13.18 9.11
C SER A 17 -8.58 -12.87 10.11
N TYR A 18 -9.80 -12.61 9.64
CA TYR A 18 -10.98 -12.35 10.47
C TYR A 18 -12.00 -13.49 10.41
N LEU A 19 -11.66 -14.63 9.77
CA LEU A 19 -12.52 -15.80 9.74
C LEU A 19 -12.58 -16.44 11.13
N GLY A 20 -13.80 -16.73 11.59
CA GLY A 20 -14.09 -17.32 12.87
C GLY A 20 -15.47 -16.90 13.36
N ASP A 21 -15.77 -17.18 14.63
CA ASP A 21 -17.05 -16.82 15.29
C ASP A 21 -17.21 -15.33 15.59
N ALA A 22 -16.55 -14.47 14.81
CA ALA A 22 -16.62 -13.03 14.98
C ALA A 22 -18.09 -12.56 14.88
N PRO A 23 -18.52 -11.62 15.75
CA PRO A 23 -19.89 -11.08 15.73
C PRO A 23 -20.32 -10.49 14.39
N ALA A 24 -19.35 -10.08 13.55
CA ALA A 24 -19.56 -9.50 12.25
C ALA A 24 -19.09 -10.40 11.08
N SER A 25 -19.17 -11.75 11.25
CA SER A 25 -18.85 -12.68 10.16
C SER A 25 -19.75 -12.46 8.94
N VAL A 26 -19.24 -12.83 7.75
CA VAL A 26 -19.97 -12.70 6.48
C VAL A 26 -21.33 -13.39 6.57
N SER A 27 -21.40 -14.62 7.10
CA SER A 27 -22.66 -15.38 7.25
C SER A 27 -23.70 -14.66 8.12
N ARG A 28 -23.27 -14.04 9.23
CA ARG A 28 -24.18 -13.25 10.08
C ARG A 28 -24.65 -11.98 9.39
N GLN A 29 -23.79 -11.33 8.65
CA GLN A 29 -24.16 -10.14 7.87
C GLN A 29 -25.13 -10.50 6.73
N LEU A 30 -24.91 -11.62 6.02
CA LEU A 30 -25.83 -12.14 5.01
C LEU A 30 -27.21 -12.49 5.61
N THR A 31 -27.24 -13.13 6.77
CA THR A 31 -28.52 -13.44 7.46
C THR A 31 -29.32 -12.19 7.79
N ARG A 32 -28.63 -11.10 8.22
CA ARG A 32 -29.29 -9.81 8.48
C ARG A 32 -29.79 -9.16 7.19
N MET A 33 -28.99 -9.22 6.13
CA MET A 33 -29.35 -8.68 4.82
C MET A 33 -30.53 -9.43 4.19
N GLY A 34 -30.60 -10.75 4.33
CA GLY A 34 -31.70 -11.57 3.80
C GLY A 34 -33.07 -11.11 4.28
N ARG A 35 -33.17 -10.50 5.47
CA ARG A 35 -34.42 -9.91 5.98
C ARG A 35 -34.80 -8.62 5.26
N LEU A 36 -33.86 -7.91 4.66
CA LEU A 36 -34.05 -6.63 3.98
C LEU A 36 -34.19 -6.82 2.45
N ALA A 37 -33.58 -7.86 1.90
CA ALA A 37 -33.47 -8.09 0.48
C ALA A 37 -34.79 -8.58 -0.19
N HIS A 38 -35.81 -8.95 0.58
CA HIS A 38 -37.07 -9.53 0.06
C HIS A 38 -37.85 -8.61 -0.89
N SER A 39 -37.52 -7.33 -0.95
CA SER A 39 -38.20 -6.33 -1.81
C SER A 39 -37.29 -5.66 -2.84
N ALA A 40 -36.01 -6.03 -2.89
CA ALA A 40 -35.05 -5.40 -3.76
C ALA A 40 -34.90 -6.14 -5.10
N THR A 41 -34.72 -5.38 -6.18
CA THR A 41 -34.57 -5.91 -7.54
C THR A 41 -33.13 -6.30 -7.86
N ALA A 42 -32.15 -5.84 -7.08
CA ALA A 42 -30.73 -6.15 -7.26
C ALA A 42 -29.98 -6.18 -5.93
N ALA A 43 -28.91 -6.96 -5.85
CA ALA A 43 -28.02 -7.02 -4.69
C ALA A 43 -26.56 -6.82 -5.11
N CYS A 44 -25.85 -5.94 -4.39
CA CYS A 44 -24.41 -5.69 -4.58
C CYS A 44 -23.71 -5.76 -3.22
N MET A 45 -23.18 -6.91 -2.85
CA MET A 45 -22.70 -7.16 -1.50
C MET A 45 -21.19 -7.34 -1.43
N ALA A 46 -20.57 -8.06 -2.40
CA ALA A 46 -19.17 -8.43 -2.35
C ALA A 46 -18.23 -7.24 -2.54
N ASN A 47 -17.32 -7.03 -1.57
CA ASN A 47 -16.11 -6.22 -1.70
C ASN A 47 -14.94 -7.10 -2.20
N SER A 48 -13.72 -6.55 -2.35
CA SER A 48 -12.56 -7.31 -2.83
C SER A 48 -12.29 -8.59 -2.04
N ALA A 49 -12.39 -8.55 -0.71
CA ALA A 49 -12.18 -9.72 0.14
C ALA A 49 -13.27 -10.78 -0.08
N ALA A 50 -14.52 -10.36 -0.12
CA ALA A 50 -15.62 -11.31 -0.37
C ALA A 50 -15.53 -11.94 -1.77
N ILE A 51 -15.10 -11.22 -2.79
CA ILE A 51 -14.86 -11.78 -4.13
C ILE A 51 -13.83 -12.91 -4.09
N LEU A 52 -12.77 -12.73 -3.32
CA LEU A 52 -11.64 -13.68 -3.27
C LEU A 52 -11.93 -14.92 -2.41
N TRP A 53 -12.64 -14.75 -1.30
CA TRP A 53 -12.75 -15.83 -0.30
C TRP A 53 -14.18 -16.26 0.06
N HIS A 54 -15.20 -15.60 -0.49
CA HIS A 54 -16.60 -15.89 -0.20
C HIS A 54 -17.44 -16.08 -1.46
N PRO A 55 -17.18 -17.14 -2.25
CA PRO A 55 -17.94 -17.40 -3.49
C PRO A 55 -19.42 -17.60 -3.25
N GLU A 56 -19.83 -17.93 -2.00
CA GLU A 56 -21.23 -18.03 -1.59
C GLU A 56 -21.95 -16.68 -1.52
N VAL A 57 -21.20 -15.56 -1.50
CA VAL A 57 -21.78 -14.23 -1.54
C VAL A 57 -22.21 -13.91 -2.97
N GLY A 58 -23.42 -14.32 -3.30
CA GLY A 58 -24.03 -14.01 -4.57
C GLY A 58 -24.39 -12.52 -4.71
N GLY A 59 -24.97 -12.17 -5.86
CA GLY A 59 -25.49 -10.83 -6.15
C GLY A 59 -25.40 -10.49 -7.62
N ASP A 60 -26.04 -9.38 -7.99
CA ASP A 60 -26.08 -8.92 -9.38
C ASP A 60 -24.83 -8.09 -9.74
N GLY A 61 -24.04 -7.73 -8.74
CA GLY A 61 -22.82 -6.95 -8.93
C GLY A 61 -21.82 -7.11 -7.78
N VAL A 62 -20.56 -6.76 -8.08
CA VAL A 62 -19.44 -6.78 -7.13
C VAL A 62 -18.74 -5.42 -7.09
N ARG A 63 -18.01 -5.15 -6.01
CA ARG A 63 -17.22 -3.93 -5.84
C ARG A 63 -15.75 -4.30 -5.61
N ALA A 64 -15.06 -4.61 -6.68
CA ALA A 64 -13.67 -5.10 -6.66
C ALA A 64 -12.63 -3.98 -6.42
N GLY A 65 -12.83 -3.11 -5.46
CA GLY A 65 -12.00 -1.92 -5.20
C GLY A 65 -10.49 -2.18 -5.27
N VAL A 66 -9.86 -2.53 -4.14
CA VAL A 66 -8.40 -2.66 -4.03
C VAL A 66 -7.82 -3.78 -4.88
N ALA A 67 -8.57 -4.85 -5.13
CA ALA A 67 -8.12 -5.96 -5.98
C ALA A 67 -7.88 -5.51 -7.44
N LEU A 68 -8.61 -4.50 -7.94
CA LEU A 68 -8.37 -3.92 -9.26
C LEU A 68 -7.02 -3.19 -9.36
N TYR A 69 -6.49 -2.72 -8.24
CA TYR A 69 -5.15 -2.12 -8.16
C TYR A 69 -4.05 -3.17 -7.96
N GLY A 70 -4.40 -4.45 -7.93
CA GLY A 70 -3.46 -5.53 -7.71
C GLY A 70 -2.94 -5.61 -6.26
N VAL A 71 -3.76 -5.18 -5.31
CA VAL A 71 -3.42 -5.15 -3.89
C VAL A 71 -4.26 -6.18 -3.14
N SER A 72 -3.62 -7.00 -2.32
CA SER A 72 -4.33 -7.92 -1.44
C SER A 72 -5.16 -7.15 -0.40
N PRO A 73 -6.44 -7.47 -0.23
CA PRO A 73 -7.24 -6.89 0.83
C PRO A 73 -6.87 -7.40 2.23
N ASP A 74 -6.17 -8.54 2.33
CA ASP A 74 -5.62 -9.07 3.58
C ASP A 74 -4.12 -8.79 3.65
N SER A 75 -3.66 -8.14 4.73
CA SER A 75 -2.24 -7.79 4.93
C SER A 75 -1.33 -8.99 5.16
N HIS A 76 -1.88 -10.16 5.52
CA HIS A 76 -1.15 -11.41 5.80
C HIS A 76 -1.02 -12.32 4.57
N ILE A 77 -1.76 -12.03 3.50
CA ILE A 77 -1.72 -12.79 2.25
C ILE A 77 -1.19 -11.88 1.15
N SER A 78 -0.12 -12.30 0.50
CA SER A 78 0.51 -11.47 -0.54
C SER A 78 -0.36 -11.36 -1.79
N SER A 79 -0.18 -10.27 -2.54
CA SER A 79 -0.84 -10.11 -3.85
C SER A 79 -0.43 -11.19 -4.84
N GLU A 80 0.82 -11.67 -4.76
CA GLU A 80 1.37 -12.73 -5.61
C GLU A 80 0.65 -14.07 -5.39
N GLU A 81 0.43 -14.46 -4.10
CA GLU A 81 -0.33 -15.67 -3.75
C GLU A 81 -1.75 -15.65 -4.30
N LEU A 82 -2.34 -14.47 -4.46
CA LEU A 82 -3.68 -14.28 -5.01
C LEU A 82 -3.69 -14.10 -6.54
N GLY A 83 -2.53 -14.14 -7.20
CA GLY A 83 -2.42 -13.88 -8.63
C GLY A 83 -2.74 -12.43 -9.02
N LEU A 84 -2.68 -11.50 -8.08
CA LEU A 84 -2.95 -10.08 -8.32
C LEU A 84 -1.69 -9.39 -8.84
N ILE A 85 -1.84 -8.58 -9.88
CA ILE A 85 -0.74 -7.84 -10.50
C ILE A 85 -0.88 -6.36 -10.13
N PRO A 86 0.16 -5.73 -9.51
CA PRO A 86 0.13 -4.31 -9.20
C PRO A 86 -0.13 -3.43 -10.43
N ALA A 87 -1.21 -2.68 -10.41
CA ALA A 87 -1.59 -1.75 -11.48
C ALA A 87 -0.96 -0.36 -11.31
N MET A 88 -0.36 -0.07 -10.14
CA MET A 88 0.24 1.21 -9.82
C MET A 88 1.66 1.02 -9.29
N THR A 89 2.58 1.88 -9.75
CA THR A 89 3.93 2.00 -9.19
C THR A 89 4.18 3.46 -8.81
N LEU A 90 4.50 3.73 -7.55
CA LEU A 90 5.06 5.00 -7.13
C LEU A 90 6.58 4.92 -7.21
N SER A 91 7.18 5.85 -7.94
CA SER A 91 8.64 5.92 -8.04
C SER A 91 9.13 7.35 -8.14
N ALA A 92 10.34 7.59 -7.66
CA ALA A 92 11.04 8.85 -7.77
C ALA A 92 12.51 8.61 -8.17
N LYS A 93 13.29 9.66 -8.34
CA LYS A 93 14.72 9.56 -8.67
C LYS A 93 15.58 9.95 -7.48
N ILE A 94 16.76 9.38 -7.37
CA ILE A 94 17.83 9.90 -6.54
C ILE A 94 18.31 11.21 -7.16
N ILE A 95 18.24 12.30 -6.41
CA ILE A 95 18.60 13.66 -6.86
C ILE A 95 19.93 14.15 -6.28
N ALA A 96 20.44 13.47 -5.25
CA ALA A 96 21.77 13.70 -4.71
C ALA A 96 22.26 12.44 -3.99
N VAL A 97 23.58 12.33 -3.84
CA VAL A 97 24.24 11.31 -3.04
C VAL A 97 25.20 11.99 -2.07
N GLN A 98 25.16 11.58 -0.81
CA GLN A 98 26.04 12.07 0.26
C GLN A 98 26.83 10.91 0.86
N GLU A 99 28.11 11.17 1.13
CA GLU A 99 28.95 10.28 1.92
C GLU A 99 28.88 10.72 3.40
N ILE A 100 28.42 9.84 4.24
CA ILE A 100 28.20 10.09 5.68
C ILE A 100 29.20 9.31 6.49
N ALA A 101 29.97 9.98 7.36
CA ALA A 101 30.93 9.31 8.23
C ALA A 101 30.23 8.62 9.42
N PRO A 102 30.87 7.60 10.02
CA PRO A 102 30.36 7.01 11.26
C PRO A 102 30.17 8.07 12.35
N GLY A 103 29.02 8.06 13.03
CA GLY A 103 28.65 9.03 14.05
C GLY A 103 27.90 10.26 13.53
N GLU A 104 27.87 10.50 12.23
CA GLU A 104 27.06 11.58 11.64
C GLU A 104 25.58 11.18 11.56
N ALA A 105 24.70 12.16 11.68
CA ALA A 105 23.25 11.99 11.68
C ALA A 105 22.61 12.34 10.34
N VAL A 106 21.48 11.69 10.02
CA VAL A 106 20.67 11.97 8.84
C VAL A 106 19.24 12.32 9.26
N GLY A 107 18.68 13.33 8.60
CA GLY A 107 17.29 13.74 8.73
C GLY A 107 16.96 14.55 9.98
N TYR A 108 15.71 15.00 10.06
CA TYR A 108 15.20 15.79 11.17
C TYR A 108 15.32 15.07 12.52
N GLY A 109 15.74 15.82 13.53
CA GLY A 109 15.89 15.32 14.90
C GLY A 109 17.04 14.34 15.07
N SER A 110 17.95 14.21 14.09
CA SER A 110 19.07 13.29 14.11
C SER A 110 18.64 11.85 14.46
N ARG A 111 17.47 11.44 13.97
CA ARG A 111 16.85 10.16 14.32
C ARG A 111 17.70 8.97 13.91
N TRP A 112 18.39 9.07 12.80
CA TRP A 112 19.29 8.03 12.32
C TRP A 112 20.76 8.49 12.40
N ILE A 113 21.64 7.63 12.90
CA ILE A 113 23.08 7.89 13.02
C ILE A 113 23.84 6.79 12.27
N ALA A 114 24.75 7.18 11.39
CA ALA A 114 25.58 6.26 10.64
C ALA A 114 26.50 5.45 11.58
N LYS A 115 26.45 4.12 11.47
CA LYS A 115 27.30 3.20 12.22
C LYS A 115 28.57 2.81 11.46
N ARG A 116 28.62 3.08 10.17
CA ARG A 116 29.71 2.82 9.23
C ARG A 116 29.77 3.96 8.21
N PRO A 117 30.85 4.08 7.40
CA PRO A 117 30.81 4.94 6.22
C PRO A 117 29.60 4.56 5.36
N THR A 118 28.72 5.51 5.08
CA THR A 118 27.40 5.24 4.46
C THR A 118 27.20 6.15 3.29
N ARG A 119 26.76 5.59 2.15
CA ARG A 119 26.28 6.33 0.99
C ARG A 119 24.78 6.53 1.10
N VAL A 120 24.35 7.76 1.23
CA VAL A 120 22.93 8.12 1.36
C VAL A 120 22.41 8.72 0.07
N GLY A 121 21.42 8.08 -0.53
CA GLY A 121 20.68 8.61 -1.68
C GLY A 121 19.51 9.48 -1.21
N ILE A 122 19.45 10.73 -1.70
CA ILE A 122 18.33 11.64 -1.46
C ILE A 122 17.33 11.47 -2.60
N VAL A 123 16.10 11.06 -2.28
CA VAL A 123 15.05 10.72 -3.24
C VAL A 123 14.01 11.83 -3.29
N ALA A 124 13.62 12.25 -4.49
CA ALA A 124 12.67 13.34 -4.72
C ALA A 124 11.21 12.89 -4.52
N CYS A 125 10.88 12.47 -3.31
CA CYS A 125 9.52 12.14 -2.86
C CYS A 125 9.44 12.26 -1.34
N GLY A 126 8.38 12.86 -0.84
CA GLY A 126 8.16 13.02 0.59
C GLY A 126 6.67 12.95 0.96
N TYR A 127 6.34 13.36 2.19
CA TYR A 127 4.97 13.22 2.68
C TYR A 127 3.97 14.16 1.96
N ALA A 128 4.41 15.24 1.33
CA ALA A 128 3.54 16.08 0.50
C ALA A 128 3.21 15.45 -0.86
N ASP A 129 3.87 14.34 -1.23
CA ASP A 129 3.53 13.52 -2.39
C ASP A 129 2.56 12.38 -2.04
N GLY A 130 2.36 12.15 -0.74
CA GLY A 130 1.53 11.07 -0.21
C GLY A 130 2.32 9.88 0.35
N TYR A 131 3.67 9.98 0.43
CA TYR A 131 4.46 8.96 1.12
C TYR A 131 4.36 9.13 2.64
N PRO A 132 4.17 8.05 3.43
CA PRO A 132 3.90 8.21 4.86
C PRO A 132 5.05 8.85 5.63
N ARG A 133 4.77 9.94 6.37
CA ARG A 133 5.75 10.56 7.27
C ARG A 133 6.12 9.66 8.45
N SER A 134 5.22 8.75 8.84
CA SER A 134 5.40 7.80 9.94
C SER A 134 6.38 6.67 9.64
N MET A 135 6.91 6.57 8.42
CA MET A 135 7.83 5.49 8.04
C MET A 135 9.00 5.40 9.02
N PRO A 136 9.25 4.23 9.63
CA PRO A 136 10.41 4.00 10.48
C PRO A 136 11.69 3.83 9.65
N ASP A 137 12.83 4.02 10.32
CA ASP A 137 14.13 3.66 9.75
C ASP A 137 14.17 2.18 9.40
N GLY A 138 14.85 1.83 8.32
CA GLY A 138 14.89 0.46 7.79
C GLY A 138 13.71 0.07 6.91
N SER A 139 12.72 0.96 6.73
CA SER A 139 11.61 0.71 5.80
C SER A 139 12.11 0.47 4.39
N PRO A 140 11.52 -0.49 3.65
CA PRO A 140 12.05 -0.88 2.35
C PRO A 140 11.72 0.14 1.27
N THR A 141 12.70 0.40 0.42
CA THR A 141 12.56 0.92 -0.95
C THR A 141 13.28 -0.03 -1.91
N TRP A 142 13.01 0.06 -3.21
CA TRP A 142 13.66 -0.79 -4.19
C TRP A 142 14.40 0.06 -5.23
N VAL A 143 15.67 -0.23 -5.46
CA VAL A 143 16.53 0.47 -6.43
C VAL A 143 17.56 -0.48 -7.02
N GLU A 144 17.79 -0.40 -8.34
CA GLU A 144 18.80 -1.18 -9.07
C GLU A 144 18.80 -2.68 -8.73
N GLY A 145 17.61 -3.29 -8.56
CA GLY A 145 17.49 -4.73 -8.31
C GLY A 145 17.57 -5.14 -6.83
N ALA A 146 17.70 -4.21 -5.89
CA ALA A 146 17.89 -4.49 -4.48
C ALA A 146 17.00 -3.63 -3.57
N ILE A 147 16.81 -4.10 -2.35
CA ILE A 147 16.17 -3.32 -1.28
C ILE A 147 17.18 -2.36 -0.67
N ALA A 148 16.87 -1.07 -0.68
CA ALA A 148 17.58 -0.02 0.04
C ALA A 148 16.72 0.43 1.23
N PRO A 149 17.24 0.41 2.47
CA PRO A 149 16.47 0.84 3.64
C PRO A 149 16.38 2.37 3.71
N LEU A 150 15.23 2.86 4.15
CA LEU A 150 15.04 4.27 4.50
C LEU A 150 15.87 4.61 5.75
N VAL A 151 16.48 5.78 5.75
CA VAL A 151 17.28 6.30 6.87
C VAL A 151 16.85 7.74 7.19
N GLY A 152 16.61 8.02 8.46
CA GLY A 152 16.12 9.32 8.91
C GLY A 152 14.62 9.54 8.69
N ALA A 153 14.15 10.73 9.04
CA ALA A 153 12.74 11.07 8.98
C ALA A 153 12.35 11.54 7.58
N VAL A 154 11.25 11.00 7.05
CA VAL A 154 10.69 11.49 5.78
C VAL A 154 10.38 12.98 5.87
N SER A 155 10.92 13.75 4.94
CA SER A 155 10.71 15.19 4.80
C SER A 155 9.48 15.50 3.94
N MET A 156 9.15 16.78 3.77
CA MET A 156 8.00 17.21 2.96
C MET A 156 8.12 16.72 1.50
N ASP A 157 9.30 16.91 0.90
CA ASP A 157 9.53 16.69 -0.52
C ASP A 157 10.63 15.67 -0.82
N MET A 158 11.27 15.11 0.21
CA MET A 158 12.41 14.21 0.09
C MET A 158 12.37 13.12 1.16
N LEU A 159 13.02 12.01 0.86
CA LEU A 159 13.38 10.96 1.81
C LEU A 159 14.79 10.46 1.50
N GLU A 160 15.44 9.88 2.47
CA GLU A 160 16.82 9.40 2.41
C GLU A 160 16.86 7.88 2.51
N ILE A 161 17.71 7.23 1.69
CA ILE A 161 17.89 5.78 1.67
C ILE A 161 19.37 5.42 1.73
N ASP A 162 19.71 4.35 2.44
CA ASP A 162 21.07 3.80 2.45
C ASP A 162 21.31 2.97 1.18
N ILE A 163 22.21 3.43 0.33
CA ILE A 163 22.63 2.78 -0.93
C ILE A 163 24.06 2.26 -0.85
N THR A 164 24.64 2.12 0.34
CA THR A 164 26.05 1.72 0.53
C THR A 164 26.35 0.39 -0.13
N ASP A 165 25.47 -0.58 0.04
CA ASP A 165 25.66 -1.94 -0.47
C ASP A 165 25.09 -2.13 -1.89
N ILE A 166 24.72 -1.03 -2.57
CA ILE A 166 24.22 -1.04 -3.94
C ILE A 166 25.10 -0.11 -4.81
N PRO A 167 26.28 -0.58 -5.24
CA PRO A 167 27.26 0.26 -5.96
C PRO A 167 26.72 0.88 -7.26
N SER A 168 25.76 0.22 -7.92
CA SER A 168 25.10 0.70 -9.14
C SER A 168 24.10 1.83 -8.89
N ALA A 169 23.62 2.00 -7.64
CA ALA A 169 22.70 3.06 -7.31
C ALA A 169 23.45 4.41 -7.17
N GLY A 170 22.86 5.47 -7.71
CA GLY A 170 23.45 6.80 -7.67
C GLY A 170 22.51 7.87 -8.21
N LEU A 171 23.06 9.03 -8.52
CA LEU A 171 22.32 10.16 -9.08
C LEU A 171 21.54 9.74 -10.33
N GLY A 172 20.23 10.00 -10.34
CA GLY A 172 19.32 9.66 -11.43
C GLY A 172 18.74 8.25 -11.37
N SER A 173 19.25 7.34 -10.51
CA SER A 173 18.66 6.01 -10.31
C SER A 173 17.20 6.12 -9.89
N ARG A 174 16.35 5.25 -10.47
CA ARG A 174 14.94 5.17 -10.14
C ARG A 174 14.74 4.35 -8.88
N VAL A 175 14.07 4.94 -7.92
CA VAL A 175 13.66 4.29 -6.67
C VAL A 175 12.16 3.98 -6.76
N GLU A 176 11.80 2.71 -6.62
CA GLU A 176 10.42 2.29 -6.46
C GLU A 176 10.06 2.33 -4.98
N LEU A 177 9.06 3.11 -4.63
CA LEU A 177 8.56 3.29 -3.27
C LEU A 177 7.47 2.27 -2.94
N TRP A 178 6.69 1.88 -3.94
CA TRP A 178 5.87 0.67 -4.00
C TRP A 178 5.48 0.39 -5.45
N GLY A 179 5.16 -0.86 -5.76
CA GLY A 179 4.72 -1.25 -7.09
C GLY A 179 5.01 -2.72 -7.40
N ARG A 180 5.64 -2.95 -8.54
CA ARG A 180 5.85 -4.29 -9.07
C ARG A 180 6.87 -5.10 -8.26
N HIS A 181 7.98 -4.47 -7.84
CA HIS A 181 9.06 -5.14 -7.13
C HIS A 181 8.94 -5.00 -5.61
N LEU A 182 8.21 -3.99 -5.16
CA LEU A 182 7.95 -3.73 -3.76
C LEU A 182 6.43 -3.60 -3.54
N PRO A 183 5.73 -4.67 -3.15
CA PRO A 183 4.29 -4.65 -2.93
C PRO A 183 3.88 -3.57 -1.93
N VAL A 184 2.82 -2.81 -2.26
CA VAL A 184 2.34 -1.71 -1.41
C VAL A 184 1.96 -2.16 0.00
N ASN A 185 1.47 -3.40 0.17
CA ASN A 185 1.14 -3.95 1.49
C ASN A 185 2.37 -4.09 2.39
N ARG A 186 3.55 -4.41 1.82
CA ARG A 186 4.80 -4.46 2.57
C ARG A 186 5.21 -3.07 3.09
N VAL A 187 5.02 -2.05 2.27
CA VAL A 187 5.29 -0.65 2.65
C VAL A 187 4.26 -0.17 3.68
N ALA A 188 3.00 -0.49 3.47
CA ALA A 188 1.91 -0.15 4.39
C ALA A 188 2.12 -0.78 5.78
N ALA A 189 2.50 -2.05 5.83
CA ALA A 189 2.81 -2.75 7.09
C ALA A 189 3.96 -2.05 7.85
N ALA A 190 5.01 -1.61 7.15
CA ALA A 190 6.09 -0.85 7.77
C ALA A 190 5.62 0.50 8.32
N ALA A 191 4.66 1.15 7.66
CA ALA A 191 4.05 2.40 8.11
C ALA A 191 2.99 2.23 9.22
N GLY A 192 2.62 1.00 9.57
CA GLY A 192 1.55 0.70 10.53
C GLY A 192 0.14 0.94 9.98
N THR A 193 -0.05 0.78 8.67
CA THR A 193 -1.32 1.00 7.98
C THR A 193 -1.61 -0.10 6.95
N ILE A 194 -2.56 0.15 6.06
CA ILE A 194 -3.02 -0.77 5.00
C ILE A 194 -2.76 -0.21 3.60
N GLY A 195 -2.59 -1.10 2.62
CA GLY A 195 -2.33 -0.70 1.22
C GLY A 195 -3.37 0.25 0.64
N TYR A 196 -4.62 0.15 1.05
CA TYR A 196 -5.71 1.08 0.67
C TYR A 196 -5.36 2.54 0.95
N GLU A 197 -4.84 2.83 2.15
CA GLU A 197 -4.49 4.18 2.54
C GLU A 197 -3.39 4.73 1.64
N LEU A 198 -2.34 3.96 1.39
CA LEU A 198 -1.21 4.42 0.58
C LEU A 198 -1.61 4.74 -0.85
N ILE A 199 -2.40 3.90 -1.51
CA ILE A 199 -2.83 4.16 -2.89
C ILE A 199 -3.80 5.35 -2.99
N CYS A 200 -4.54 5.65 -1.92
CA CYS A 200 -5.47 6.79 -1.87
C CYS A 200 -4.77 8.10 -1.47
N ALA A 201 -3.61 8.03 -0.80
CA ALA A 201 -2.93 9.20 -0.24
C ALA A 201 -2.16 10.03 -1.27
N LEU A 202 -1.98 9.55 -2.51
CA LEU A 202 -1.19 10.24 -3.53
C LEU A 202 -1.72 11.65 -3.79
N ALA A 203 -0.82 12.63 -3.68
CA ALA A 203 -1.14 14.03 -3.94
C ALA A 203 -1.31 14.29 -5.44
N ARG A 204 -2.17 15.24 -5.78
CA ARG A 204 -2.44 15.62 -7.20
C ARG A 204 -1.21 16.17 -7.93
N ARG A 205 -0.19 16.60 -7.21
CA ARG A 205 1.07 17.08 -7.80
C ARG A 205 1.96 15.96 -8.35
N VAL A 206 1.71 14.71 -7.96
CA VAL A 206 2.47 13.55 -8.47
C VAL A 206 2.04 13.28 -9.92
N PRO A 207 2.96 13.33 -10.89
CA PRO A 207 2.62 13.11 -12.28
C PRO A 207 2.17 11.67 -12.53
N LEU A 208 1.01 11.51 -13.17
CA LEU A 208 0.49 10.21 -13.57
C LEU A 208 1.00 9.88 -14.99
N GLN A 209 1.62 8.70 -15.14
CA GLN A 209 2.02 8.14 -16.42
C GLN A 209 1.25 6.85 -16.66
N ILE A 210 0.40 6.83 -17.68
CA ILE A 210 -0.33 5.62 -18.11
C ILE A 210 0.58 4.86 -19.09
N LYS A 211 0.83 3.58 -18.80
CA LYS A 211 1.53 2.66 -19.71
C LYS A 211 0.50 1.70 -20.29
N HIS A 212 0.50 1.60 -21.59
CA HIS A 212 -0.32 0.64 -22.37
C HIS A 212 0.44 -0.64 -22.61
#